data_502df0f8ed8fee5302600c6cf2be795d
#
_entry.id   502df0f8ed8fee5302600c6cf2be795d
#
_cell.length_a   1.000
_cell.length_b   1.000
_cell.length_c   1.000
_cell.angle_alpha   90.00
_cell.angle_beta   90.00
_cell.angle_gamma   90.00
#
_symmetry.space_group_name_H-M   'P 1'
#
loop_
_entity.id
_entity.type
_entity.pdbx_description
1 polymer ?
#
loop_
_entity_poly.entity_id
_entity_poly.type
_entity_poly.pdbx_seq_one_letter_code
_entity_poly.pdbx_strand_id
1 'polypeptide(L)'
;NEYWKKKIPKKIIGDIKQIDIYKNGRLQIIFRTEDKFYVLDRNGNEVKELSFEIDSGENNIPISIFDYEKNRNYRFLVTNDNIIEMFDSRGKKVSGFKPNTFESIIIKSPVHIRIDGKDFIIIQLENGELKILDRRGRDRIDIDEKIQFSENSIYSYMKTFTTTDNQGYLV
;
A
#
# COMPACT_ATOMS: atom_id res chain seq x y z
N ASN A 1 -1.33 23.51 22.77
CA ASN A 1 -0.69 24.41 21.80
C ASN A 1 -0.86 23.82 20.40
N GLU A 2 -1.51 24.56 19.51
CA GLU A 2 -1.61 24.21 18.08
C GLU A 2 -0.31 24.65 17.40
N TYR A 3 0.43 23.71 16.77
CA TYR A 3 1.66 24.04 16.07
C TYR A 3 1.37 24.54 14.65
N TRP A 4 0.39 23.93 13.97
CA TRP A 4 -0.11 24.34 12.67
C TRP A 4 -1.46 23.67 12.36
N LYS A 5 -2.18 24.24 11.40
CA LYS A 5 -3.44 23.73 10.91
C LYS A 5 -3.46 23.79 9.38
N LYS A 6 -3.86 22.71 8.74
CA LYS A 6 -3.99 22.64 7.28
C LYS A 6 -5.34 22.07 6.89
N LYS A 7 -6.06 22.80 6.07
CA LYS A 7 -7.31 22.30 5.47
C LYS A 7 -6.96 21.40 4.29
N ILE A 8 -7.44 20.18 4.30
CA ILE A 8 -7.35 19.24 3.17
C ILE A 8 -8.71 19.31 2.43
N PRO A 9 -8.71 19.48 1.09
CA PRO A 9 -9.95 19.69 0.32
C PRO A 9 -10.91 18.50 0.35
N LYS A 10 -10.36 17.29 0.43
CA LYS A 10 -11.09 16.03 0.37
C LYS A 10 -10.84 15.16 1.59
N LYS A 11 -11.68 14.14 1.80
CA LYS A 11 -11.55 13.20 2.91
C LYS A 11 -10.22 12.44 2.81
N ILE A 12 -9.51 12.33 3.95
CA ILE A 12 -8.33 11.47 4.08
C ILE A 12 -8.78 10.01 4.13
N ILE A 13 -8.09 9.16 3.37
CA ILE A 13 -8.37 7.73 3.26
C ILE A 13 -7.30 6.96 4.03
N GLY A 14 -7.73 6.17 5.01
CA GLY A 14 -6.85 5.39 5.86
C GLY A 14 -6.08 6.23 6.87
N ASP A 15 -4.95 5.67 7.31
CA ASP A 15 -4.13 6.27 8.36
C ASP A 15 -3.19 7.34 7.84
N ILE A 16 -2.93 8.34 8.68
CA ILE A 16 -1.83 9.27 8.50
C ILE A 16 -0.56 8.59 9.01
N LYS A 17 0.49 8.55 8.18
CA LYS A 17 1.75 7.89 8.50
C LYS A 17 2.92 8.86 8.50
N GLN A 18 4.00 8.48 9.16
CA GLN A 18 5.26 9.23 9.16
C GLN A 18 6.37 8.38 8.53
N ILE A 19 7.13 8.99 7.64
CA ILE A 19 8.28 8.37 6.97
C ILE A 19 9.43 9.36 6.86
N ASP A 20 10.65 8.86 6.74
CA ASP A 20 11.87 9.66 6.56
C ASP A 20 12.35 9.54 5.11
N ILE A 21 11.70 10.24 4.19
CA ILE A 21 12.04 10.22 2.75
C ILE A 21 13.46 10.75 2.49
N TYR A 22 13.85 11.78 3.23
CA TYR A 22 15.15 12.43 3.06
C TYR A 22 16.30 11.73 3.80
N LYS A 23 16.01 10.67 4.57
CA LYS A 23 17.01 9.87 5.33
C LYS A 23 17.85 10.72 6.30
N ASN A 24 17.25 11.76 6.85
CA ASN A 24 17.92 12.73 7.72
C ASN A 24 17.30 12.83 9.12
N GLY A 25 16.40 11.90 9.46
CA GLY A 25 15.69 11.86 10.75
C GLY A 25 14.55 12.88 10.87
N ARG A 26 14.31 13.70 9.86
CA ARG A 26 13.19 14.64 9.82
C ARG A 26 12.02 13.99 9.10
N LEU A 27 11.02 13.57 9.86
CA LEU A 27 9.88 12.83 9.33
C LEU A 27 8.95 13.73 8.51
N GLN A 28 8.45 13.18 7.44
CA GLN A 28 7.36 13.72 6.65
C GLN A 28 6.06 13.02 7.05
N ILE A 29 4.96 13.75 7.01
CA ILE A 29 3.61 13.24 7.20
C ILE A 29 3.06 12.89 5.83
N ILE A 30 2.53 11.68 5.69
CA ILE A 30 1.97 11.20 4.44
C ILE A 30 0.57 10.65 4.63
N PHE A 31 -0.28 10.88 3.66
CA PHE A 31 -1.64 10.33 3.57
C PHE A 31 -2.15 10.46 2.13
N ARG A 32 -3.28 9.84 1.84
CA ARG A 32 -3.97 10.05 0.57
C ARG A 32 -5.39 10.58 0.78
N THR A 33 -5.89 11.22 -0.26
CA THR A 33 -7.30 11.42 -0.55
C THR A 33 -7.71 10.52 -1.71
N GLU A 34 -8.91 10.63 -2.23
CA GLU A 34 -9.34 9.84 -3.39
C GLU A 34 -8.51 10.11 -4.64
N ASP A 35 -7.99 11.33 -4.80
CA ASP A 35 -7.34 11.83 -6.02
C ASP A 35 -5.89 12.25 -5.84
N LYS A 36 -5.35 12.22 -4.62
CA LYS A 36 -4.00 12.72 -4.38
C LYS A 36 -3.29 12.05 -3.21
N PHE A 37 -2.00 11.78 -3.40
CA PHE A 37 -1.05 11.46 -2.34
C PHE A 37 -0.36 12.72 -1.86
N TYR A 38 -0.45 12.97 -0.56
CA TYR A 38 0.14 14.13 0.09
C TYR A 38 1.40 13.74 0.86
N VAL A 39 2.43 14.57 0.70
CA VAL A 39 3.60 14.58 1.56
C VAL A 39 3.71 15.96 2.19
N LEU A 40 3.64 16.04 3.51
CA LEU A 40 3.80 17.29 4.24
C LEU A 40 5.11 17.27 5.04
N ASP A 41 5.76 18.41 5.13
CA ASP A 41 6.86 18.61 6.05
C ASP A 41 6.36 18.74 7.51
N ARG A 42 7.29 18.84 8.47
CA ARG A 42 6.95 18.97 9.89
C ARG A 42 6.17 20.26 10.24
N ASN A 43 6.17 21.25 9.36
CA ASN A 43 5.45 22.51 9.53
C ASN A 43 4.07 22.50 8.85
N GLY A 44 3.66 21.37 8.26
CA GLY A 44 2.40 21.22 7.54
C GLY A 44 2.44 21.76 6.11
N ASN A 45 3.60 22.16 5.59
CA ASN A 45 3.73 22.57 4.20
C ASN A 45 3.77 21.36 3.28
N GLU A 46 3.06 21.45 2.17
CA GLU A 46 3.10 20.40 1.15
C GLU A 46 4.44 20.38 0.42
N VAL A 47 5.06 19.21 0.37
CA VAL A 47 6.25 18.94 -0.42
C VAL A 47 5.79 18.55 -1.81
N LYS A 48 5.60 19.54 -2.68
CA LYS A 48 4.97 19.38 -3.99
C LYS A 48 5.69 18.39 -4.91
N GLU A 49 7.02 18.32 -4.80
CA GLU A 49 7.86 17.44 -5.60
C GLU A 49 7.66 15.94 -5.26
N LEU A 50 7.09 15.67 -4.08
CA LEU A 50 6.85 14.32 -3.58
C LEU A 50 5.36 13.97 -3.52
N SER A 51 4.49 14.98 -3.58
CA SER A 51 3.04 14.79 -3.68
C SER A 51 2.67 14.53 -5.14
N PHE A 52 1.73 13.64 -5.39
CA PHE A 52 1.31 13.30 -6.75
C PHE A 52 -0.18 12.98 -6.84
N GLU A 53 -0.75 13.19 -8.01
CA GLU A 53 -2.13 12.85 -8.30
C GLU A 53 -2.30 11.34 -8.45
N ILE A 54 -3.46 10.86 -8.05
CA ILE A 54 -3.87 9.45 -8.11
C ILE A 54 -5.16 9.41 -8.91
N ASP A 55 -5.28 8.46 -9.82
CA ASP A 55 -6.55 8.21 -10.47
C ASP A 55 -7.59 7.78 -9.42
N SER A 56 -8.72 8.46 -9.40
CA SER A 56 -9.79 8.15 -8.46
C SER A 56 -10.57 6.92 -8.92
N GLY A 57 -10.75 5.97 -8.02
CA GLY A 57 -11.65 4.83 -8.19
C GLY A 57 -12.84 4.91 -7.24
N GLU A 58 -13.76 3.98 -7.37
CA GLU A 58 -14.90 3.88 -6.45
C GLU A 58 -14.49 3.29 -5.10
N ASN A 59 -13.53 2.35 -5.12
CA ASN A 59 -13.04 1.68 -3.93
C ASN A 59 -11.76 2.35 -3.39
N ASN A 60 -11.90 3.10 -2.34
CA ASN A 60 -10.84 3.92 -1.75
C ASN A 60 -9.99 3.11 -0.75
N ILE A 61 -9.03 2.35 -1.25
CA ILE A 61 -8.08 1.59 -0.44
C ILE A 61 -6.91 2.48 0.02
N PRO A 62 -6.51 2.44 1.31
CA PRO A 62 -5.33 3.16 1.78
C PRO A 62 -4.05 2.75 1.04
N ILE A 63 -3.12 3.69 0.85
CA ILE A 63 -1.82 3.41 0.23
C ILE A 63 -1.00 2.43 1.09
N SER A 64 -0.42 1.44 0.43
CA SER A 64 0.59 0.57 1.03
C SER A 64 1.99 1.17 0.85
N ILE A 65 2.79 1.12 1.92
CA ILE A 65 4.13 1.69 1.96
C ILE A 65 5.11 0.55 2.23
N PHE A 66 6.03 0.36 1.31
CA PHE A 66 7.04 -0.69 1.39
C PHE A 66 8.44 -0.09 1.51
N ASP A 67 9.24 -0.66 2.40
CA ASP A 67 10.68 -0.42 2.50
C ASP A 67 11.38 -1.78 2.45
N TYR A 68 11.58 -2.29 1.23
CA TYR A 68 12.03 -3.65 0.97
C TYR A 68 13.35 -4.02 1.68
N GLU A 69 14.31 -3.11 1.68
CA GLU A 69 15.62 -3.31 2.25
C GLU A 69 15.81 -2.64 3.63
N LYS A 70 14.76 -2.04 4.19
CA LYS A 70 14.80 -1.25 5.44
C LYS A 70 15.86 -0.13 5.40
N ASN A 71 16.05 0.46 4.22
CA ASN A 71 17.01 1.53 3.95
C ASN A 71 16.38 2.87 3.59
N ARG A 72 15.05 2.99 3.83
CA ARG A 72 14.22 4.16 3.55
C ARG A 72 14.11 4.49 2.05
N ASN A 73 14.29 3.49 1.19
CA ASN A 73 13.92 3.58 -0.23
C ASN A 73 12.46 3.16 -0.40
N TYR A 74 11.57 4.02 0.04
CA TYR A 74 10.14 3.71 0.06
C TYR A 74 9.56 3.47 -1.33
N ARG A 75 8.57 2.58 -1.36
CA ARG A 75 7.68 2.35 -2.49
C ARG A 75 6.25 2.53 -2.03
N PHE A 76 5.48 3.22 -2.83
CA PHE A 76 4.06 3.46 -2.57
C PHE A 76 3.25 2.63 -3.56
N LEU A 77 2.50 1.67 -3.06
CA LEU A 77 1.58 0.90 -3.87
C LEU A 77 0.20 1.54 -3.76
N VAL A 78 -0.24 2.11 -4.85
CA VAL A 78 -1.56 2.69 -5.00
C VAL A 78 -2.50 1.64 -5.56
N THR A 79 -3.63 1.50 -4.92
CA THR A 79 -4.71 0.61 -5.33
C THR A 79 -5.88 1.46 -5.81
N ASN A 80 -6.39 1.14 -6.98
CA ASN A 80 -7.55 1.77 -7.57
C ASN A 80 -8.47 0.68 -8.11
N ASP A 81 -9.56 0.41 -7.40
CA ASP A 81 -10.50 -0.68 -7.65
C ASP A 81 -9.79 -2.04 -7.82
N ASN A 82 -9.56 -2.49 -9.04
CA ASN A 82 -8.89 -3.74 -9.37
C ASN A 82 -7.49 -3.55 -9.98
N ILE A 83 -6.94 -2.34 -9.90
CA ILE A 83 -5.63 -1.99 -10.47
C ILE A 83 -4.65 -1.65 -9.36
N ILE A 84 -3.40 -2.06 -9.54
CA ILE A 84 -2.30 -1.62 -8.68
C ILE A 84 -1.22 -0.92 -9.50
N GLU A 85 -0.70 0.16 -8.95
CA GLU A 85 0.43 0.90 -9.50
C GLU A 85 1.46 1.19 -8.43
N MET A 86 2.74 1.11 -8.77
CA MET A 86 3.81 1.39 -7.83
C MET A 86 4.56 2.67 -8.17
N PHE A 87 4.75 3.49 -7.15
CA PHE A 87 5.49 4.74 -7.22
C PHE A 87 6.73 4.68 -6.32
N ASP A 88 7.79 5.35 -6.73
CA ASP A 88 8.97 5.55 -5.91
C ASP A 88 8.79 6.73 -4.93
N SER A 89 9.81 6.97 -4.09
CA SER A 89 9.80 8.07 -3.12
C SER A 89 9.84 9.48 -3.75
N ARG A 90 9.93 9.59 -5.06
CA ARG A 90 9.84 10.84 -5.83
C ARG A 90 8.50 11.00 -6.54
N GLY A 91 7.53 10.11 -6.27
CA GLY A 91 6.23 10.11 -6.93
C GLY A 91 6.26 9.68 -8.40
N LYS A 92 7.33 9.02 -8.85
CA LYS A 92 7.42 8.49 -10.22
C LYS A 92 7.00 7.03 -10.26
N LYS A 93 6.26 6.65 -11.29
CA LYS A 93 5.92 5.24 -11.53
C LYS A 93 7.19 4.41 -11.66
N VAL A 94 7.24 3.29 -10.96
CA VAL A 94 8.41 2.39 -10.97
C VAL A 94 8.46 1.61 -12.27
N SER A 95 9.43 1.92 -13.14
CA SER A 95 9.61 1.31 -14.47
C SER A 95 9.90 -0.15 -14.38
N GLY A 96 10.11 -0.85 -13.49
CA GLY A 96 10.30 -2.30 -13.38
C GLY A 96 9.12 -3.04 -12.76
N PHE A 97 8.11 -2.30 -12.32
CA PHE A 97 6.89 -2.87 -11.77
C PHE A 97 5.86 -3.04 -12.89
N LYS A 98 5.32 -4.24 -13.02
CA LYS A 98 4.23 -4.52 -13.97
C LYS A 98 2.93 -4.10 -13.30
N PRO A 99 2.24 -3.07 -13.79
CA PRO A 99 0.89 -2.78 -13.33
C PRO A 99 0.00 -3.98 -13.61
N ASN A 100 -0.77 -4.38 -12.61
CA ASN A 100 -1.71 -5.48 -12.76
C ASN A 100 -3.13 -4.97 -12.66
N THR A 101 -3.96 -5.45 -13.57
CA THR A 101 -5.41 -5.35 -13.50
C THR A 101 -5.93 -6.74 -13.16
N PHE A 102 -6.65 -6.86 -12.07
CA PHE A 102 -7.24 -8.12 -11.64
C PHE A 102 -8.68 -8.25 -12.14
N GLU A 103 -9.21 -9.45 -12.14
CA GLU A 103 -10.59 -9.71 -12.56
C GLU A 103 -11.64 -9.28 -11.53
N SER A 104 -11.22 -8.99 -10.29
CA SER A 104 -12.09 -8.59 -9.18
C SER A 104 -11.46 -7.45 -8.40
N ILE A 105 -12.29 -6.75 -7.64
CA ILE A 105 -11.92 -5.59 -6.83
C ILE A 105 -10.98 -6.02 -5.69
N ILE A 106 -9.98 -5.18 -5.42
CA ILE A 106 -9.09 -5.33 -4.27
C ILE A 106 -9.82 -4.80 -3.03
N ILE A 107 -9.94 -5.62 -2.00
CA ILE A 107 -10.74 -5.29 -0.81
C ILE A 107 -9.94 -4.69 0.34
N LYS A 108 -8.61 -4.84 0.33
CA LYS A 108 -7.71 -4.33 1.39
C LYS A 108 -6.40 -3.82 0.83
N SER A 109 -5.75 -2.95 1.61
CA SER A 109 -4.39 -2.50 1.29
C SER A 109 -3.45 -3.69 1.14
N PRO A 110 -2.75 -3.83 0.00
CA PRO A 110 -1.76 -4.87 -0.20
C PRO A 110 -0.70 -4.88 0.90
N VAL A 111 -0.27 -6.04 1.31
CA VAL A 111 0.74 -6.23 2.37
C VAL A 111 2.04 -6.73 1.76
N HIS A 112 3.16 -6.14 2.19
CA HIS A 112 4.49 -6.62 1.85
C HIS A 112 5.07 -7.46 2.99
N ILE A 113 5.53 -8.65 2.66
CA ILE A 113 6.23 -9.56 3.58
C ILE A 113 7.55 -9.98 2.93
N ARG A 114 8.61 -10.07 3.74
CA ARG A 114 9.90 -10.57 3.29
C ARG A 114 10.28 -11.83 4.05
N ILE A 115 10.47 -12.92 3.31
CA ILE A 115 10.82 -14.24 3.84
C ILE A 115 12.06 -14.75 3.08
N ASP A 116 13.10 -15.12 3.81
CA ASP A 116 14.36 -15.67 3.25
C ASP A 116 14.91 -14.83 2.06
N GLY A 117 14.88 -13.51 2.22
CA GLY A 117 15.38 -12.57 1.20
C GLY A 117 14.45 -12.36 0.00
N LYS A 118 13.34 -13.05 -0.07
CA LYS A 118 12.33 -12.91 -1.13
C LYS A 118 11.19 -12.02 -0.68
N ASP A 119 10.73 -11.16 -1.58
CA ASP A 119 9.61 -10.24 -1.31
C ASP A 119 8.31 -10.85 -1.84
N PHE A 120 7.26 -10.71 -1.04
CA PHE A 120 5.90 -11.15 -1.34
C PHE A 120 4.96 -9.96 -1.15
N ILE A 121 4.22 -9.61 -2.19
CA ILE A 121 3.13 -8.63 -2.13
C ILE A 121 1.83 -9.40 -2.18
N ILE A 122 1.05 -9.32 -1.12
CA ILE A 122 -0.16 -10.12 -0.92
C ILE A 122 -1.37 -9.21 -1.13
N ILE A 123 -2.28 -9.65 -1.98
CA ILE A 123 -3.47 -8.91 -2.39
C ILE A 123 -4.69 -9.81 -2.24
N GLN A 124 -5.71 -9.29 -1.57
CA GLN A 124 -6.98 -9.96 -1.36
C GLN A 124 -8.03 -9.38 -2.32
N LEU A 125 -8.68 -10.24 -3.08
CA LEU A 125 -9.73 -9.86 -4.03
C LEU A 125 -11.11 -10.20 -3.50
N GLU A 126 -12.12 -9.44 -3.89
CA GLU A 126 -13.52 -9.62 -3.46
C GLU A 126 -14.09 -10.99 -3.84
N ASN A 127 -13.66 -11.55 -4.98
CA ASN A 127 -14.07 -12.88 -5.44
C ASN A 127 -13.42 -14.05 -4.66
N GLY A 128 -12.67 -13.74 -3.59
CA GLY A 128 -11.98 -14.72 -2.75
C GLY A 128 -10.60 -15.13 -3.19
N GLU A 129 -10.10 -14.61 -4.29
CA GLU A 129 -8.74 -14.91 -4.75
C GLU A 129 -7.68 -14.20 -3.90
N LEU A 130 -6.61 -14.93 -3.58
CA LEU A 130 -5.41 -14.40 -2.95
C LEU A 130 -4.28 -14.35 -4.00
N LYS A 131 -3.88 -13.15 -4.39
CA LYS A 131 -2.75 -12.96 -5.32
C LYS A 131 -1.48 -12.71 -4.54
N ILE A 132 -0.42 -13.43 -4.89
CA ILE A 132 0.90 -13.29 -4.26
C ILE A 132 1.91 -12.95 -5.35
N LEU A 133 2.37 -11.69 -5.31
CA LEU A 133 3.26 -11.14 -6.32
C LEU A 133 4.69 -10.99 -5.80
N ASP A 134 5.65 -10.96 -6.73
CA ASP A 134 7.01 -10.53 -6.45
C ASP A 134 7.10 -8.99 -6.43
N ARG A 135 8.30 -8.45 -6.08
CA ARG A 135 8.55 -6.98 -6.05
C ARG A 135 8.43 -6.29 -7.41
N ARG A 136 8.29 -7.04 -8.51
CA ARG A 136 8.07 -6.54 -9.87
C ARG A 136 6.61 -6.65 -10.32
N GLY A 137 5.71 -7.07 -9.43
CA GLY A 137 4.30 -7.25 -9.75
C GLY A 137 3.98 -8.49 -10.58
N ARG A 138 4.86 -9.49 -10.63
CA ARG A 138 4.63 -10.76 -11.32
C ARG A 138 4.13 -11.80 -10.33
N ASP A 139 3.24 -12.67 -10.77
CA ASP A 139 2.78 -13.79 -9.96
C ASP A 139 3.97 -14.61 -9.46
N ARG A 140 3.98 -14.90 -8.17
CA ARG A 140 5.03 -15.66 -7.48
C ARG A 140 4.52 -17.02 -7.03
N ILE A 141 3.29 -17.05 -6.55
CA ILE A 141 2.61 -18.26 -6.08
C ILE A 141 1.18 -18.18 -6.59
N ASP A 142 0.76 -19.24 -7.26
CA ASP A 142 -0.63 -19.41 -7.67
C ASP A 142 -1.38 -20.16 -6.56
N ILE A 143 -2.55 -19.64 -6.19
CA ILE A 143 -3.45 -20.23 -5.23
C ILE A 143 -4.79 -20.43 -5.92
N ASP A 144 -5.17 -21.67 -6.11
CA ASP A 144 -6.44 -22.04 -6.76
C ASP A 144 -7.64 -21.97 -5.81
N GLU A 145 -7.35 -21.99 -4.51
CA GLU A 145 -8.39 -22.00 -3.47
C GLU A 145 -8.97 -20.60 -3.25
N LYS A 146 -10.29 -20.51 -3.18
CA LYS A 146 -11.00 -19.26 -2.89
C LYS A 146 -11.28 -19.15 -1.40
N ILE A 147 -10.93 -17.99 -0.84
CA ILE A 147 -11.06 -17.69 0.58
C ILE A 147 -12.15 -16.64 0.77
N GLN A 148 -13.06 -16.88 1.69
CA GLN A 148 -14.00 -15.87 2.17
C GLN A 148 -13.32 -15.04 3.26
N PHE A 149 -12.64 -13.98 2.87
CA PHE A 149 -11.84 -13.17 3.78
C PHE A 149 -12.65 -12.52 4.89
N SER A 150 -12.10 -12.51 6.10
CA SER A 150 -12.60 -11.70 7.21
C SER A 150 -12.10 -10.25 7.12
N GLU A 151 -12.52 -9.40 8.06
CA GLU A 151 -11.99 -8.04 8.21
C GLU A 151 -10.57 -7.99 8.80
N ASN A 152 -10.03 -9.10 9.25
CA ASN A 152 -8.69 -9.16 9.85
C ASN A 152 -7.59 -8.93 8.83
N SER A 153 -6.47 -8.43 9.32
CA SER A 153 -5.25 -8.22 8.52
C SER A 153 -4.56 -9.54 8.22
N ILE A 154 -3.59 -9.49 7.30
CA ILE A 154 -2.65 -10.59 7.06
C ILE A 154 -1.55 -10.49 8.10
N TYR A 155 -1.22 -11.61 8.73
CA TYR A 155 -0.18 -11.73 9.74
C TYR A 155 0.97 -12.58 9.23
N SER A 156 2.20 -12.20 9.60
CA SER A 156 3.38 -13.02 9.36
C SER A 156 3.81 -13.69 10.66
N TYR A 157 4.08 -14.98 10.61
CA TYR A 157 4.62 -15.74 11.72
C TYR A 157 5.77 -16.63 11.23
N MET A 158 6.96 -16.43 11.81
CA MET A 158 8.18 -17.10 11.36
C MET A 158 8.43 -16.88 9.85
N LYS A 159 8.32 -17.94 9.04
CA LYS A 159 8.53 -17.93 7.57
C LYS A 159 7.24 -18.09 6.79
N THR A 160 6.12 -17.88 7.42
CA THR A 160 4.79 -18.02 6.82
C THR A 160 3.99 -16.74 6.97
N PHE A 161 2.85 -16.69 6.33
CA PHE A 161 1.83 -15.69 6.57
C PHE A 161 0.46 -16.36 6.61
N THR A 162 -0.45 -15.74 7.30
CA THR A 162 -1.81 -16.25 7.48
C THR A 162 -2.79 -15.08 7.60
N THR A 163 -4.02 -15.32 7.28
CA THR A 163 -5.15 -14.44 7.56
C THR A 163 -6.28 -15.27 8.15
N THR A 164 -7.43 -14.69 8.40
CA THR A 164 -8.61 -15.44 8.81
C THR A 164 -9.70 -15.34 7.76
N ASP A 165 -10.45 -16.43 7.59
CA ASP A 165 -11.68 -16.39 6.83
C ASP A 165 -12.81 -15.75 7.64
N ASN A 166 -13.99 -15.59 7.05
CA ASN A 166 -15.16 -15.01 7.72
C ASN A 166 -15.83 -15.97 8.72
N GLN A 167 -15.40 -17.23 8.78
CA GLN A 167 -15.82 -18.23 9.77
C GLN A 167 -14.89 -18.29 10.98
N GLY A 168 -13.75 -17.57 10.94
CA GLY A 168 -12.79 -17.48 12.03
C GLY A 168 -11.67 -18.53 11.98
N TYR A 169 -11.52 -19.25 10.86
CA TYR A 169 -10.39 -20.16 10.69
C TYR A 169 -9.16 -19.41 10.19
N LEU A 170 -7.98 -19.86 10.59
CA LEU A 170 -6.71 -19.44 10.03
C LEU A 170 -6.49 -20.10 8.66
N VAL A 171 -6.16 -19.32 7.66
CA VAL A 171 -5.93 -19.74 6.27
C VAL A 171 -4.61 -19.23 5.73
#